data_a39622fcacff51cb2eb6fe803c36c17d
#
_entry.id   a39622fcacff51cb2eb6fe803c36c17d
#
_cell.length_a   1.000
_cell.length_b   1.000
_cell.length_c   1.000
_cell.angle_alpha   90.00
_cell.angle_beta   90.00
_cell.angle_gamma   90.00
#
_symmetry.space_group_name_H-M   'P 1'
#
loop_
_entity.id
_entity.type
_entity.pdbx_description
1 polymer ?
#
loop_
_entity_poly.entity_id
_entity_poly.type
_entity_poly.pdbx_seq_one_letter_code
_entity_poly.pdbx_strand_id
1 'polypeptide(L)' 'MSKIKMYYDSKGKTLSIWFDDPKKEIVSEEVGDGTIISKDKQGKVIGFEKLYVKFPKNISTSSPVEFSFI' A
#
# COMPACT_ATOMS: atom_id res chain seq x y z
N MET A 1 -13.77 -5.34 -10.54
CA MET A 1 -13.18 -4.95 -9.29
C MET A 1 -11.70 -5.30 -9.24
N SER A 2 -10.88 -4.38 -8.81
CA SER A 2 -9.45 -4.58 -8.79
C SER A 2 -9.04 -5.46 -7.62
N LYS A 3 -7.97 -6.22 -7.80
CA LYS A 3 -7.35 -6.91 -6.70
C LYS A 3 -6.68 -5.93 -5.77
N ILE A 4 -6.68 -6.24 -4.50
CA ILE A 4 -5.86 -5.51 -3.54
C ILE A 4 -4.42 -5.92 -3.76
N LYS A 5 -3.56 -4.95 -3.91
CA LYS A 5 -2.13 -5.19 -4.13
C LYS A 5 -1.35 -4.73 -2.91
N MET A 6 -0.39 -5.53 -2.52
CA MET A 6 0.43 -5.29 -1.35
C MET A 6 1.88 -5.41 -1.73
N TYR A 7 2.66 -4.39 -1.43
CA TYR A 7 4.10 -4.38 -1.72
C TYR A 7 4.87 -4.11 -0.44
N TYR A 8 5.94 -4.84 -0.26
CA TYR A 8 6.82 -4.58 0.87
C TYR A 8 8.24 -4.35 0.38
N ASP A 9 8.80 -3.21 0.74
CA ASP A 9 10.19 -2.86 0.46
C ASP A 9 11.01 -3.14 1.72
N SER A 10 11.79 -4.21 1.70
CA SER A 10 12.55 -4.62 2.87
C SER A 10 13.69 -3.67 3.22
N LYS A 11 14.20 -2.95 2.25
CA LYS A 11 15.27 -1.98 2.50
C LYS A 11 14.72 -0.74 3.20
N GLY A 12 13.61 -0.22 2.70
CA GLY A 12 12.97 0.94 3.30
C GLY A 12 12.00 0.60 4.41
N LYS A 13 11.70 -0.68 4.61
CA LYS A 13 10.74 -1.17 5.59
C LYS A 13 9.38 -0.50 5.42
N THR A 14 8.96 -0.39 4.17
CA THR A 14 7.72 0.30 3.80
C THR A 14 6.74 -0.71 3.24
N LEU A 15 5.53 -0.69 3.78
CA LEU A 15 4.43 -1.51 3.30
C LEU A 15 3.45 -0.62 2.56
N SER A 16 3.13 -1.00 1.33
CA SER A 16 2.17 -0.25 0.49
C SER A 16 1.00 -1.14 0.14
N ILE A 17 -0.20 -0.63 0.29
CA ILE A 17 -1.42 -1.36 -0.03
C ILE A 17 -2.25 -0.50 -0.97
N TRP A 18 -2.71 -1.09 -2.07
CA TRP A 18 -3.49 -0.40 -3.09
C TRP A 18 -4.83 -1.11 -3.28
N PHE A 19 -5.90 -0.33 -3.20
CA PHE A 19 -7.26 -0.82 -3.40
C PHE A 19 -7.76 -0.55 -4.82
N ASP A 20 -7.07 0.30 -5.55
CA ASP A 20 -7.42 0.68 -6.92
C ASP A 20 -6.11 0.91 -7.66
N ASP A 21 -6.20 1.32 -8.92
CA ASP A 21 -5.04 1.56 -9.77
C ASP A 21 -4.20 2.71 -9.21
N PRO A 22 -2.93 2.47 -8.88
CA PRO A 22 -2.06 3.55 -8.38
C PRO A 22 -1.93 4.72 -9.33
N LYS A 23 -2.16 4.52 -10.61
CA LYS A 23 -2.10 5.60 -11.59
C LYS A 23 -3.18 6.65 -11.38
N LYS A 24 -4.20 6.33 -10.62
CA LYS A 24 -5.28 7.29 -10.30
C LYS A 24 -4.90 8.23 -9.18
N GLU A 25 -3.75 8.03 -8.56
CA GLU A 25 -3.33 8.88 -7.44
C GLU A 25 -3.10 10.31 -7.91
N ILE A 26 -3.75 11.25 -7.23
CA ILE A 26 -3.57 12.69 -7.47
C ILE A 26 -2.89 13.32 -6.28
N VAL A 27 -3.25 12.89 -5.08
CA VAL A 27 -2.75 13.48 -3.84
C VAL A 27 -2.32 12.37 -2.92
N SER A 28 -1.17 12.55 -2.27
CA SER A 28 -0.80 11.72 -1.15
C SER A 28 -0.51 12.62 0.03
N GLU A 29 -0.92 12.20 1.21
CA GLU A 29 -0.72 13.02 2.40
C GLU A 29 -0.39 12.14 3.59
N GLU A 30 0.51 12.64 4.42
CA GLU A 30 0.87 11.94 5.65
C GLU A 30 -0.15 12.27 6.72
N VAL A 31 -0.68 11.22 7.36
CA VAL A 31 -1.71 11.38 8.38
C VAL A 31 -1.21 11.08 9.79
N GLY A 32 0.12 10.88 9.93
CA GLY A 32 0.73 10.64 11.23
C GLY A 32 1.31 9.25 11.32
N ASP A 33 2.20 9.03 12.29
CA ASP A 33 2.81 7.73 12.58
C ASP A 33 3.40 7.02 11.38
N GLY A 34 3.95 7.79 10.45
CA GLY A 34 4.54 7.20 9.25
C GLY A 34 3.51 6.56 8.32
N THR A 35 2.27 7.03 8.35
CA THR A 35 1.21 6.55 7.47
C THR A 35 0.91 7.61 6.43
N ILE A 36 0.92 7.20 5.17
CA ILE A 36 0.65 8.09 4.03
C ILE A 36 -0.53 7.50 3.29
N ILE A 37 -1.56 8.32 3.03
CA ILE A 37 -2.72 7.88 2.26
C ILE A 37 -2.67 8.49 0.87
N SER A 38 -3.17 7.74 -0.10
CA SER A 38 -3.22 8.16 -1.50
C SER A 38 -4.66 8.28 -1.93
N LYS A 39 -5.00 9.39 -2.58
CA LYS A 39 -6.37 9.68 -2.99
C LYS A 39 -6.44 9.96 -4.48
N ASP A 40 -7.58 9.64 -5.07
CA ASP A 40 -7.85 9.97 -6.46
C ASP A 40 -8.43 11.39 -6.55
N LYS A 41 -8.80 11.79 -7.79
CA LYS A 41 -9.28 13.14 -8.03
C LYS A 41 -10.62 13.44 -7.35
N GLN A 42 -11.33 12.41 -6.90
CA GLN A 42 -12.59 12.56 -6.21
C GLN A 42 -12.42 12.57 -4.70
N GLY A 43 -11.17 12.49 -4.23
CA GLY A 43 -10.89 12.46 -2.81
C GLY A 43 -11.05 11.09 -2.17
N LYS A 44 -11.27 10.06 -2.98
CA LYS A 44 -11.43 8.71 -2.47
C LYS A 44 -10.04 8.12 -2.14
N VAL A 45 -9.92 7.50 -0.98
CA VAL A 45 -8.68 6.81 -0.61
C VAL A 45 -8.55 5.55 -1.43
N ILE A 46 -7.48 5.46 -2.21
CA ILE A 46 -7.22 4.32 -3.09
C ILE A 46 -6.03 3.49 -2.65
N GLY A 47 -5.31 3.94 -1.65
CA GLY A 47 -4.19 3.18 -1.12
C GLY A 47 -3.58 3.86 0.07
N PHE A 48 -2.70 3.14 0.73
CA PHE A 48 -1.92 3.75 1.81
C PHE A 48 -0.56 3.08 1.92
N GLU A 49 0.34 3.77 2.61
CA GLU A 49 1.70 3.35 2.81
C GLU A 49 2.03 3.49 4.28
N LYS A 50 2.65 2.46 4.85
CA LYS A 50 3.08 2.49 6.24
C LYS A 50 4.58 2.34 6.30
N LEU A 51 5.24 3.28 6.96
CA LEU A 51 6.68 3.26 7.12
C LEU A 51 7.08 2.49 8.37
N TYR A 52 8.32 2.02 8.41
CA TYR A 52 8.92 1.36 9.56
C TYR A 52 8.22 0.07 9.95
N VAL A 53 7.78 -0.70 8.95
CA VAL A 53 7.10 -1.97 9.18
C VAL A 53 8.08 -3.11 9.08
N LYS A 54 8.11 -3.97 10.09
CA LYS A 54 8.82 -5.24 10.01
C LYS A 54 7.82 -6.31 9.60
N PHE A 55 8.12 -6.97 8.50
CA PHE A 55 7.18 -7.90 7.90
C PHE A 55 7.79 -9.29 7.85
N PRO A 56 7.08 -10.34 8.26
CA PRO A 56 7.61 -11.70 8.20
C PRO A 56 7.88 -12.12 6.78
N LYS A 57 8.99 -12.84 6.56
CA LYS A 57 9.36 -13.27 5.23
C LYS A 57 8.52 -14.42 4.71
N ASN A 58 7.93 -15.18 5.61
CA ASN A 58 7.20 -16.40 5.23
C ASN A 58 5.70 -16.21 5.28
N ILE A 59 5.23 -15.05 4.91
CA ILE A 59 3.81 -14.78 4.92
C ILE A 59 3.15 -15.49 3.76
N SER A 60 1.97 -16.03 3.99
CA SER A 60 1.18 -16.69 2.98
C SER A 60 0.02 -15.80 2.59
N THR A 61 -0.16 -15.59 1.27
CA THR A 61 -1.28 -14.81 0.77
C THR A 61 -2.12 -15.72 -0.12
N SER A 62 -3.29 -16.09 0.35
CA SER A 62 -4.09 -17.09 -0.34
C SER A 62 -5.22 -16.54 -1.17
N SER A 63 -5.61 -15.32 -1.07
CA SER A 63 -6.66 -14.75 -1.91
C SER A 63 -6.79 -13.31 -1.62
N PRO A 64 -7.63 -12.63 -2.18
CA PRO A 64 -7.60 -11.74 -3.35
C PRO A 64 -6.53 -10.66 -3.21
N VAL A 65 -5.51 -10.92 -2.45
CA VAL A 65 -4.41 -10.00 -2.22
C VAL A 65 -3.21 -10.46 -3.02
N GLU A 66 -2.72 -9.60 -3.87
CA GLU A 66 -1.48 -9.83 -4.59
C GLU A 66 -0.34 -9.22 -3.78
N PHE A 67 0.61 -10.06 -3.40
CA PHE A 67 1.69 -9.63 -2.52
C PHE A 67 3.02 -9.72 -3.24
N SER A 68 3.83 -8.69 -3.13
CA SER A 68 5.16 -8.65 -3.72
C SER A 68 6.17 -8.07 -2.76
N PHE A 69 7.34 -8.69 -2.70
CA PHE A 69 8.49 -8.10 -2.02
C PHE A 69 9.33 -7.36 -3.04
N ILE A 70 9.76 -6.19 -2.68
CA ILE A 70 10.63 -5.37 -3.52
C ILE A 70 12.06 -5.42 -2.99
#